data_e7f71122b32bbe20b5863177c00c80f5
#
_entry.id   e7f71122b32bbe20b5863177c00c80f5
#
_cell.length_a   1.000
_cell.length_b   1.000
_cell.length_c   1.000
_cell.angle_alpha   90.00
_cell.angle_beta   90.00
_cell.angle_gamma   90.00
#
_symmetry.space_group_name_H-M   'P 1'
#
loop_
_entity.id
_entity.type
_entity.pdbx_description
1 polymer ?
#
loop_
_entity_poly.entity_id
_entity_poly.type
_entity_poly.pdbx_seq_one_letter_code
_entity_poly.pdbx_strand_id
1 'polypeptide(L)'
;VAAGAWFEHHVARMRRHFTGGAVAAAGEFQTATRKRPISTEDASYRKHVHVLDTEMAYVDVGEGDPIVFLHGNPTPSYLWRHAIPYLLPFGRCLAPDYVGMGNSGPAPNGSYRFFDHQRYLDAWFETLGIEGNVILVLHDWGSALGFSWAQRHPERVRAIVYMEGIVRPFRSWEEWPEVTRAFFEAQRSPAGEDLILRKNLFIEYLLPLRGISADAIEVYRRHFRNPGRARQPMLSWTRDLPIGGEPADVVQVVDSYAEWLSSSPIPKLFIDAEPGGFLIGAQREFCRSWPNQETVTISGSHFLPEEAPAEVGEAMARFVARVLAGQIA
;
A
#
# COMPACT_ATOMS: atom_id res chain seq x y z
N VAL A 1 10.23 -23.51 22.94
CA VAL A 1 9.00 -23.50 23.79
C VAL A 1 8.61 -22.07 24.16
N ALA A 2 9.57 -21.19 24.53
CA ALA A 2 9.27 -19.80 24.91
C ALA A 2 8.73 -18.94 23.74
N ALA A 3 9.24 -19.10 22.54
CA ALA A 3 8.80 -18.35 21.36
C ALA A 3 7.36 -18.71 20.93
N GLY A 4 6.93 -19.96 21.15
CA GLY A 4 5.55 -20.38 20.84
C GLY A 4 4.52 -19.80 21.80
N ALA A 5 4.80 -19.83 23.11
CA ALA A 5 3.91 -19.26 24.12
C ALA A 5 3.81 -17.72 24.01
N TRP A 6 4.92 -17.05 23.68
CA TRP A 6 4.96 -15.62 23.43
C TRP A 6 4.08 -15.28 22.22
N PHE A 7 4.22 -16.04 21.14
CA PHE A 7 3.44 -15.88 19.92
C PHE A 7 1.94 -16.03 20.18
N GLU A 8 1.51 -17.12 20.83
CA GLU A 8 0.09 -17.36 21.15
C GLU A 8 -0.52 -16.24 22.02
N HIS A 9 0.23 -15.70 22.97
CA HIS A 9 -0.23 -14.60 23.82
C HIS A 9 -0.49 -13.31 23.00
N HIS A 10 0.45 -12.92 22.14
CA HIS A 10 0.32 -11.72 21.31
C HIS A 10 -0.74 -11.87 20.23
N VAL A 11 -0.87 -13.06 19.69
CA VAL A 11 -1.94 -13.47 18.79
C VAL A 11 -3.32 -13.29 19.43
N ALA A 12 -3.50 -13.78 20.64
CA ALA A 12 -4.77 -13.63 21.37
C ALA A 12 -5.09 -12.16 21.67
N ARG A 13 -4.07 -11.33 21.93
CA ARG A 13 -4.23 -9.88 22.14
C ARG A 13 -4.68 -9.17 20.85
N MET A 14 -4.04 -9.45 19.72
CA MET A 14 -4.44 -8.90 18.42
C MET A 14 -5.85 -9.33 18.03
N ARG A 15 -6.21 -10.61 18.22
CA ARG A 15 -7.58 -11.07 17.99
C ARG A 15 -8.60 -10.26 18.78
N ARG A 16 -8.41 -10.08 20.07
CA ARG A 16 -9.34 -9.30 20.92
C ARG A 16 -9.49 -7.85 20.43
N HIS A 17 -8.41 -7.24 19.96
CA HIS A 17 -8.45 -5.87 19.47
C HIS A 17 -9.24 -5.75 18.16
N PHE A 18 -8.99 -6.64 17.20
CA PHE A 18 -9.62 -6.57 15.88
C PHE A 18 -11.05 -7.14 15.85
N THR A 19 -11.40 -8.10 16.69
CA THR A 19 -12.75 -8.66 16.77
C THR A 19 -13.66 -7.92 17.74
N GLY A 20 -13.13 -7.18 18.70
CA GLY A 20 -13.91 -6.43 19.69
C GLY A 20 -14.45 -5.07 19.21
N GLY A 21 -13.97 -4.56 18.06
CA GLY A 21 -14.37 -3.26 17.50
C GLY A 21 -15.49 -3.28 16.43
N ALA A 22 -16.03 -4.45 16.12
CA ALA A 22 -16.92 -4.63 14.97
C ALA A 22 -18.41 -4.37 15.21
N VAL A 23 -18.82 -3.76 16.34
CA VAL A 23 -20.24 -3.42 16.57
C VAL A 23 -20.35 -2.06 17.26
N ALA A 24 -20.28 -0.98 16.51
CA ALA A 24 -21.00 0.26 16.81
C ALA A 24 -20.76 1.33 15.74
N ALA A 25 -21.79 1.63 15.01
CA ALA A 25 -22.17 2.87 14.33
C ALA A 25 -22.58 2.64 12.87
N ALA A 26 -23.75 2.04 12.69
CA ALA A 26 -24.55 2.26 11.49
C ALA A 26 -25.19 3.66 11.63
N GLY A 27 -24.42 4.71 11.34
CA GLY A 27 -24.97 6.01 10.98
C GLY A 27 -25.43 5.95 9.52
N GLU A 28 -26.56 6.56 9.20
CA GLU A 28 -27.15 6.63 7.86
C GLU A 28 -26.18 7.28 6.87
N PHE A 29 -25.26 6.48 6.32
CA PHE A 29 -24.57 6.82 5.09
C PHE A 29 -25.45 6.39 3.92
N GLN A 30 -25.69 7.27 2.96
CA GLN A 30 -26.20 6.87 1.66
C GLN A 30 -25.35 5.68 1.21
N THR A 31 -25.96 4.51 1.01
CA THR A 31 -25.26 3.27 0.66
C THR A 31 -24.51 3.49 -0.64
N ALA A 32 -23.18 3.57 -0.52
CA ALA A 32 -22.29 3.69 -1.65
C ALA A 32 -22.53 2.52 -2.63
N THR A 33 -22.67 2.82 -3.92
CA THR A 33 -22.99 1.81 -4.94
C THR A 33 -21.72 1.03 -5.30
N ARG A 34 -21.60 -0.18 -4.77
CA ARG A 34 -20.47 -1.06 -5.04
C ARG A 34 -20.44 -1.45 -6.52
N LYS A 35 -19.39 -1.02 -7.24
CA LYS A 35 -19.14 -1.44 -8.61
C LYS A 35 -18.62 -2.88 -8.67
N ARG A 36 -18.89 -3.57 -9.78
CA ARG A 36 -18.32 -4.91 -10.01
C ARG A 36 -16.79 -4.79 -10.10
N PRO A 37 -16.02 -5.60 -9.35
CA PRO A 37 -14.55 -5.58 -9.43
C PRO A 37 -14.08 -5.99 -10.83
N ILE A 38 -12.93 -5.48 -11.25
CA ILE A 38 -12.24 -6.06 -12.42
C ILE A 38 -11.57 -7.36 -12.01
N SER A 39 -11.45 -8.30 -12.96
CA SER A 39 -10.61 -9.46 -12.75
C SER A 39 -9.16 -9.11 -13.04
N THR A 40 -8.36 -8.86 -12.00
CA THR A 40 -6.92 -8.60 -12.18
C THR A 40 -6.14 -9.85 -12.56
N GLU A 41 -6.78 -11.01 -12.56
CA GLU A 41 -6.21 -12.29 -13.04
C GLU A 41 -6.56 -12.57 -14.50
N ASP A 42 -7.47 -11.80 -15.09
CA ASP A 42 -7.84 -11.94 -16.49
C ASP A 42 -6.70 -11.47 -17.40
N ALA A 43 -6.30 -12.29 -18.34
CA ALA A 43 -5.24 -11.96 -19.30
C ALA A 43 -5.57 -10.73 -20.15
N SER A 44 -6.85 -10.35 -20.29
CA SER A 44 -7.27 -9.14 -21.00
C SER A 44 -6.89 -7.85 -20.26
N TYR A 45 -6.73 -7.89 -18.95
CA TYR A 45 -6.37 -6.74 -18.10
C TYR A 45 -4.93 -6.78 -17.63
N ARG A 46 -4.31 -7.98 -17.60
CA ARG A 46 -2.93 -8.15 -17.17
C ARG A 46 -2.01 -8.15 -18.36
N LYS A 47 -1.01 -7.29 -18.29
CA LYS A 47 0.08 -7.23 -19.23
C LYS A 47 1.40 -7.54 -18.53
N HIS A 48 2.41 -7.83 -19.33
CA HIS A 48 3.76 -8.06 -18.88
C HIS A 48 4.71 -7.21 -19.71
N VAL A 49 5.73 -6.71 -19.08
CA VAL A 49 6.77 -5.92 -19.73
C VAL A 49 8.13 -6.27 -19.16
N HIS A 50 9.13 -6.38 -20.03
CA HIS A 50 10.50 -6.59 -19.58
C HIS A 50 11.06 -5.30 -19.00
N VAL A 51 11.48 -5.34 -17.75
CA VAL A 51 12.03 -4.21 -17.00
C VAL A 51 13.38 -4.61 -16.45
N LEU A 52 14.44 -3.94 -16.87
CA LEU A 52 15.83 -4.26 -16.51
C LEU A 52 16.18 -5.71 -16.85
N ASP A 53 16.20 -6.58 -15.86
CA ASP A 53 16.64 -7.96 -15.92
C ASP A 53 15.55 -8.97 -15.52
N THR A 54 14.30 -8.53 -15.48
CA THR A 54 13.14 -9.36 -15.14
C THR A 54 11.88 -8.92 -15.92
N GLU A 55 10.80 -9.64 -15.74
CA GLU A 55 9.49 -9.29 -16.27
C GLU A 55 8.59 -8.77 -15.15
N MET A 56 7.96 -7.60 -15.35
CA MET A 56 6.95 -7.07 -14.43
C MET A 56 5.56 -7.23 -15.03
N ALA A 57 4.65 -7.78 -14.22
CA ALA A 57 3.22 -7.85 -14.50
C ALA A 57 2.54 -6.55 -14.03
N TYR A 58 1.51 -6.13 -14.74
CA TYR A 58 0.70 -5.00 -14.35
C TYR A 58 -0.72 -5.08 -14.91
N VAL A 59 -1.68 -4.47 -14.24
CA VAL A 59 -3.01 -4.20 -14.77
C VAL A 59 -2.93 -2.98 -15.69
N ASP A 60 -3.62 -3.03 -16.82
CA ASP A 60 -3.69 -1.95 -17.78
C ASP A 60 -5.09 -1.89 -18.40
N VAL A 61 -5.92 -0.95 -17.93
CA VAL A 61 -7.32 -0.81 -18.33
C VAL A 61 -7.71 0.66 -18.47
N GLY A 62 -8.60 0.94 -19.40
CA GLY A 62 -9.03 2.30 -19.71
C GLY A 62 -8.08 3.00 -20.68
N GLU A 63 -8.36 4.28 -20.94
CA GLU A 63 -7.63 5.13 -21.89
C GLU A 63 -7.48 6.55 -21.32
N GLY A 64 -6.51 7.32 -21.82
CA GLY A 64 -6.26 8.69 -21.39
C GLY A 64 -5.04 8.85 -20.48
N ASP A 65 -5.03 9.90 -19.66
CA ASP A 65 -3.94 10.18 -18.73
C ASP A 65 -3.77 9.07 -17.69
N PRO A 66 -2.54 8.77 -17.25
CA PRO A 66 -2.26 7.64 -16.38
C PRO A 66 -2.74 7.86 -14.94
N ILE A 67 -3.45 6.89 -14.40
CA ILE A 67 -3.78 6.75 -12.99
C ILE A 67 -3.05 5.51 -12.49
N VAL A 68 -2.02 5.70 -11.68
CA VAL A 68 -1.10 4.64 -11.27
C VAL A 68 -1.36 4.24 -9.83
N PHE A 69 -1.68 2.98 -9.62
CA PHE A 69 -2.01 2.40 -8.32
C PHE A 69 -0.82 1.60 -7.78
N LEU A 70 -0.26 2.04 -6.68
CA LEU A 70 0.90 1.44 -6.05
C LEU A 70 0.50 0.73 -4.74
N HIS A 71 0.65 -0.59 -4.72
CA HIS A 71 0.34 -1.46 -3.59
C HIS A 71 1.48 -1.50 -2.57
N GLY A 72 1.30 -2.24 -1.48
CA GLY A 72 2.33 -2.45 -0.47
C GLY A 72 2.51 -3.91 -0.07
N ASN A 73 2.89 -4.13 1.17
CA ASN A 73 3.18 -5.45 1.74
C ASN A 73 1.95 -6.00 2.51
N PRO A 74 1.49 -7.21 2.28
CA PRO A 74 1.96 -8.25 1.35
C PRO A 74 1.14 -8.35 0.05
N THR A 75 0.39 -7.31 -0.27
CA THR A 75 -0.61 -7.32 -1.35
C THR A 75 0.02 -6.99 -2.71
N PRO A 76 -0.38 -7.66 -3.81
CA PRO A 76 -0.11 -7.23 -5.19
C PRO A 76 -1.20 -6.30 -5.72
N SER A 77 -1.15 -5.98 -7.01
CA SER A 77 -2.14 -5.16 -7.73
C SER A 77 -3.60 -5.61 -7.55
N TYR A 78 -3.82 -6.86 -7.18
CA TYR A 78 -5.13 -7.41 -6.85
C TYR A 78 -5.87 -6.62 -5.76
N LEU A 79 -5.15 -5.94 -4.87
CA LEU A 79 -5.70 -5.02 -3.88
C LEU A 79 -6.65 -3.99 -4.51
N TRP A 80 -6.33 -3.53 -5.71
CA TRP A 80 -7.01 -2.42 -6.38
C TRP A 80 -8.22 -2.82 -7.24
N ARG A 81 -8.54 -4.14 -7.33
CA ARG A 81 -9.62 -4.66 -8.19
C ARG A 81 -10.98 -4.01 -7.99
N HIS A 82 -11.28 -3.59 -6.78
CA HIS A 82 -12.54 -2.91 -6.44
C HIS A 82 -12.47 -1.39 -6.64
N ALA A 83 -11.29 -0.79 -6.56
CA ALA A 83 -11.05 0.64 -6.68
C ALA A 83 -10.97 1.11 -8.14
N ILE A 84 -10.27 0.37 -8.98
CA ILE A 84 -10.06 0.68 -10.40
C ILE A 84 -11.37 1.00 -11.15
N PRO A 85 -12.48 0.26 -11.00
CA PRO A 85 -13.74 0.53 -11.73
C PRO A 85 -14.32 1.92 -11.48
N TYR A 86 -14.00 2.57 -10.38
CA TYR A 86 -14.44 3.93 -10.08
C TYR A 86 -13.67 4.98 -10.86
N LEU A 87 -12.42 4.66 -11.23
CA LEU A 87 -11.51 5.60 -11.90
C LEU A 87 -11.40 5.39 -13.41
N LEU A 88 -11.92 4.31 -13.96
CA LEU A 88 -11.95 4.05 -15.41
C LEU A 88 -12.53 5.19 -16.25
N PRO A 89 -13.56 5.94 -15.80
CA PRO A 89 -14.08 7.06 -16.58
C PRO A 89 -13.13 8.26 -16.68
N PHE A 90 -12.05 8.28 -15.92
CA PHE A 90 -11.18 9.44 -15.73
C PHE A 90 -9.79 9.29 -16.36
N GLY A 91 -9.38 8.05 -16.71
CA GLY A 91 -8.06 7.83 -17.28
C GLY A 91 -7.70 6.36 -17.46
N ARG A 92 -6.47 6.12 -17.90
CA ARG A 92 -5.87 4.80 -18.02
C ARG A 92 -5.36 4.34 -16.67
N CYS A 93 -5.98 3.31 -16.09
CA CYS A 93 -5.62 2.73 -14.81
C CYS A 93 -4.51 1.70 -14.97
N LEU A 94 -3.39 1.94 -14.31
CA LEU A 94 -2.19 1.11 -14.33
C LEU A 94 -1.87 0.66 -12.90
N ALA A 95 -1.68 -0.65 -12.67
CA ALA A 95 -1.32 -1.16 -11.36
C ALA A 95 -0.23 -2.23 -11.50
N PRO A 96 1.06 -1.88 -11.32
CA PRO A 96 2.13 -2.87 -11.36
C PRO A 96 2.08 -3.80 -10.15
N ASP A 97 2.48 -5.06 -10.37
CA ASP A 97 3.00 -5.93 -9.32
C ASP A 97 4.49 -5.64 -9.19
N TYR A 98 4.97 -5.34 -7.99
CA TYR A 98 6.41 -5.10 -7.82
C TYR A 98 7.23 -6.37 -8.05
N VAL A 99 8.50 -6.19 -8.39
CA VAL A 99 9.43 -7.30 -8.59
C VAL A 99 9.39 -8.29 -7.42
N GLY A 100 9.23 -9.58 -7.72
CA GLY A 100 9.10 -10.64 -6.72
C GLY A 100 7.74 -10.72 -6.01
N MET A 101 6.77 -9.89 -6.40
CA MET A 101 5.41 -9.88 -5.84
C MET A 101 4.38 -10.10 -6.95
N GLY A 102 3.19 -10.60 -6.56
CA GLY A 102 2.12 -10.86 -7.51
C GLY A 102 2.57 -11.78 -8.65
N ASN A 103 2.35 -11.34 -9.88
CA ASN A 103 2.71 -12.09 -11.09
C ASN A 103 4.01 -11.60 -11.73
N SER A 104 4.72 -10.68 -11.10
CA SER A 104 6.04 -10.22 -11.54
C SER A 104 7.13 -11.24 -11.25
N GLY A 105 8.12 -11.29 -12.13
CA GLY A 105 9.31 -12.12 -11.97
C GLY A 105 10.16 -11.71 -10.75
N PRO A 106 11.10 -12.56 -10.33
CA PRO A 106 11.98 -12.28 -9.20
C PRO A 106 13.06 -11.27 -9.57
N ALA A 107 13.54 -10.51 -8.57
CA ALA A 107 14.79 -9.78 -8.69
C ALA A 107 15.96 -10.77 -8.66
N PRO A 108 16.89 -10.74 -9.63
CA PRO A 108 18.02 -11.68 -9.68
C PRO A 108 18.92 -11.66 -8.44
N ASN A 109 19.10 -10.47 -7.82
CA ASN A 109 19.87 -10.32 -6.58
C ASN A 109 19.13 -10.87 -5.33
N GLY A 110 17.80 -11.02 -5.39
CA GLY A 110 16.96 -11.54 -4.31
C GLY A 110 16.91 -10.65 -3.05
N SER A 111 17.28 -9.39 -3.15
CA SER A 111 17.35 -8.45 -2.03
C SER A 111 16.00 -7.88 -1.66
N TYR A 112 15.26 -7.38 -2.62
CA TYR A 112 13.92 -6.78 -2.47
C TYR A 112 13.86 -5.66 -1.41
N ARG A 113 14.93 -4.89 -1.27
CA ARG A 113 14.94 -3.69 -0.44
C ARG A 113 14.18 -2.56 -1.12
N PHE A 114 13.89 -1.50 -0.36
CA PHE A 114 13.25 -0.30 -0.90
C PHE A 114 13.89 0.19 -2.20
N PHE A 115 15.22 0.26 -2.26
CA PHE A 115 15.96 0.75 -3.44
C PHE A 115 15.90 -0.20 -4.64
N ASP A 116 15.75 -1.51 -4.42
CA ASP A 116 15.51 -2.44 -5.52
C ASP A 116 14.13 -2.17 -6.14
N HIS A 117 13.08 -2.10 -5.30
CA HIS A 117 11.73 -1.78 -5.78
C HIS A 117 11.66 -0.42 -6.46
N GLN A 118 12.32 0.61 -5.91
CA GLN A 118 12.41 1.94 -6.52
C GLN A 118 13.03 1.87 -7.92
N ARG A 119 14.16 1.19 -8.07
CA ARG A 119 14.86 1.04 -9.36
C ARG A 119 13.99 0.34 -10.41
N TYR A 120 13.29 -0.73 -10.03
CA TYR A 120 12.39 -1.43 -10.95
C TYR A 120 11.15 -0.61 -11.28
N LEU A 121 10.59 0.12 -10.34
CA LEU A 121 9.45 0.98 -10.55
C LEU A 121 9.81 2.16 -11.49
N ASP A 122 10.95 2.81 -11.28
CA ASP A 122 11.45 3.87 -12.15
C ASP A 122 11.60 3.36 -13.58
N ALA A 123 12.26 2.22 -13.76
CA ALA A 123 12.43 1.61 -15.07
C ALA A 123 11.08 1.16 -15.70
N TRP A 124 10.09 0.76 -14.90
CA TRP A 124 8.75 0.43 -15.36
C TRP A 124 8.03 1.67 -15.90
N PHE A 125 8.10 2.81 -15.21
CA PHE A 125 7.56 4.10 -15.68
C PHE A 125 8.18 4.49 -17.02
N GLU A 126 9.50 4.41 -17.16
CA GLU A 126 10.23 4.75 -18.37
C GLU A 126 9.88 3.78 -19.52
N THR A 127 9.84 2.47 -19.25
CA THR A 127 9.53 1.46 -20.28
C THR A 127 8.13 1.61 -20.86
N LEU A 128 7.16 2.04 -20.04
CA LEU A 128 5.79 2.31 -20.51
C LEU A 128 5.60 3.70 -21.12
N GLY A 129 6.63 4.55 -21.14
CA GLY A 129 6.56 5.92 -21.66
C GLY A 129 5.57 6.80 -20.88
N ILE A 130 5.51 6.65 -19.56
CA ILE A 130 4.62 7.44 -18.70
C ILE A 130 5.33 8.76 -18.39
N GLU A 131 5.05 9.80 -19.18
CA GLU A 131 5.81 11.05 -19.17
C GLU A 131 5.20 12.18 -18.33
N GLY A 132 3.90 12.15 -18.05
CA GLY A 132 3.27 13.23 -17.28
C GLY A 132 1.79 13.02 -16.99
N ASN A 133 1.18 14.02 -16.33
CA ASN A 133 -0.22 14.03 -15.90
C ASN A 133 -0.61 12.85 -14.99
N VAL A 134 0.36 12.28 -14.26
CA VAL A 134 0.16 11.08 -13.46
C VAL A 134 -0.67 11.40 -12.23
N ILE A 135 -1.76 10.69 -12.04
CA ILE A 135 -2.44 10.63 -10.74
C ILE A 135 -1.95 9.37 -10.03
N LEU A 136 -1.32 9.56 -8.85
CA LEU A 136 -0.84 8.45 -8.03
C LEU A 136 -1.91 8.04 -7.01
N VAL A 137 -2.16 6.73 -6.87
CA VAL A 137 -3.02 6.15 -5.84
C VAL A 137 -2.18 5.18 -5.00
N LEU A 138 -1.96 5.52 -3.75
CA LEU A 138 -0.88 5.00 -2.93
C LEU A 138 -1.39 4.34 -1.64
N HIS A 139 -0.84 3.17 -1.33
CA HIS A 139 -1.11 2.46 -0.09
C HIS A 139 0.17 1.80 0.45
N ASP A 140 0.37 1.83 1.77
CA ASP A 140 1.46 1.15 2.49
C ASP A 140 2.84 1.50 1.88
N TRP A 141 3.68 0.53 1.52
CA TRP A 141 4.96 0.75 0.83
C TRP A 141 4.83 1.41 -0.54
N GLY A 142 3.68 1.23 -1.21
CA GLY A 142 3.38 1.97 -2.43
C GLY A 142 3.37 3.48 -2.21
N SER A 143 3.07 3.95 -1.00
CA SER A 143 3.18 5.37 -0.66
C SER A 143 4.63 5.82 -0.58
N ALA A 144 5.52 5.06 0.06
CA ALA A 144 6.93 5.42 0.13
C ALA A 144 7.59 5.47 -1.26
N LEU A 145 7.29 4.49 -2.11
CA LEU A 145 7.78 4.48 -3.50
C LEU A 145 7.18 5.62 -4.33
N GLY A 146 5.85 5.83 -4.22
CA GLY A 146 5.14 6.87 -4.96
C GLY A 146 5.52 8.29 -4.53
N PHE A 147 5.67 8.55 -3.24
CA PHE A 147 6.13 9.86 -2.74
C PHE A 147 7.57 10.15 -3.15
N SER A 148 8.45 9.13 -3.05
CA SER A 148 9.84 9.27 -3.52
C SER A 148 9.91 9.52 -5.03
N TRP A 149 9.06 8.86 -5.82
CA TRP A 149 8.96 9.10 -7.25
C TRP A 149 8.43 10.51 -7.55
N ALA A 150 7.34 10.91 -6.88
CA ALA A 150 6.73 12.22 -7.05
C ALA A 150 7.67 13.37 -6.68
N GLN A 151 8.47 13.21 -5.63
CA GLN A 151 9.49 14.19 -5.24
C GLN A 151 10.57 14.38 -6.30
N ARG A 152 10.97 13.30 -6.98
CA ARG A 152 12.00 13.32 -8.04
C ARG A 152 11.45 13.78 -9.40
N HIS A 153 10.12 13.71 -9.59
CA HIS A 153 9.43 14.04 -10.84
C HIS A 153 8.17 14.88 -10.60
N PRO A 154 8.24 15.98 -9.84
CA PRO A 154 7.04 16.73 -9.45
C PRO A 154 6.26 17.29 -10.65
N GLU A 155 6.94 17.59 -11.75
CA GLU A 155 6.35 18.07 -13.00
C GLU A 155 5.51 17.02 -13.73
N ARG A 156 5.71 15.72 -13.42
CA ARG A 156 4.96 14.62 -14.01
C ARG A 156 3.69 14.28 -13.21
N VAL A 157 3.56 14.80 -11.98
CA VAL A 157 2.48 14.43 -11.06
C VAL A 157 1.37 15.47 -11.09
N ARG A 158 0.17 15.03 -11.46
CA ARG A 158 -1.02 15.87 -11.46
C ARG A 158 -1.72 15.91 -10.09
N ALA A 159 -1.80 14.78 -9.40
CA ALA A 159 -2.39 14.67 -8.09
C ALA A 159 -1.93 13.39 -7.36
N ILE A 160 -2.13 13.36 -6.05
CA ILE A 160 -1.80 12.20 -5.21
C ILE A 160 -3.02 11.83 -4.37
N VAL A 161 -3.43 10.57 -4.41
CA VAL A 161 -4.37 9.96 -3.46
C VAL A 161 -3.57 8.98 -2.60
N TYR A 162 -3.74 9.05 -1.29
CA TYR A 162 -3.02 8.13 -0.42
C TYR A 162 -3.84 7.73 0.82
N MET A 163 -3.52 6.56 1.33
CA MET A 163 -4.12 5.98 2.52
C MET A 163 -3.14 5.03 3.21
N GLU A 164 -3.15 5.01 4.54
CA GLU A 164 -2.40 4.06 5.38
C GLU A 164 -0.95 3.86 4.93
N GLY A 165 -0.25 4.96 4.63
CA GLY A 165 1.06 4.98 4.01
C GLY A 165 2.20 5.28 4.95
N ILE A 166 3.44 5.13 4.46
CA ILE A 166 4.67 5.52 5.15
C ILE A 166 4.95 6.97 4.80
N VAL A 167 4.57 7.89 5.68
CA VAL A 167 4.55 9.34 5.41
C VAL A 167 5.73 10.09 6.01
N ARG A 168 6.30 9.57 7.08
CA ARG A 168 7.54 9.98 7.73
C ARG A 168 8.12 8.82 8.53
N PRO A 169 9.41 8.84 8.93
CA PRO A 169 9.94 7.82 9.81
C PRO A 169 9.24 7.81 11.17
N PHE A 170 9.12 6.63 11.75
CA PHE A 170 8.76 6.49 13.17
C PHE A 170 10.01 6.77 14.01
N ARG A 171 9.95 7.71 14.94
CA ARG A 171 11.09 8.09 15.77
C ARG A 171 11.55 6.95 16.68
N SER A 172 10.58 6.14 17.12
CA SER A 172 10.82 4.98 17.96
C SER A 172 9.68 3.98 17.86
N TRP A 173 9.83 2.83 18.48
CA TRP A 173 8.77 1.82 18.56
C TRP A 173 7.54 2.27 19.38
N GLU A 174 7.68 3.28 20.22
CA GLU A 174 6.57 3.86 20.98
C GLU A 174 5.58 4.61 20.05
N GLU A 175 6.05 5.16 18.94
CA GLU A 175 5.18 5.74 17.91
C GLU A 175 4.48 4.68 17.04
N TRP A 176 5.00 3.45 17.02
CA TRP A 176 4.38 2.35 16.28
C TRP A 176 3.09 1.88 16.97
N PRO A 177 2.03 1.52 16.21
CA PRO A 177 0.78 1.04 16.79
C PRO A 177 1.00 -0.11 17.78
N GLU A 178 0.59 0.09 19.04
CA GLU A 178 0.87 -0.83 20.15
C GLU A 178 0.42 -2.27 19.86
N VAL A 179 -0.75 -2.40 19.21
CA VAL A 179 -1.37 -3.70 18.90
C VAL A 179 -0.50 -4.58 18.02
N THR A 180 0.24 -3.98 17.07
CA THR A 180 1.07 -4.71 16.11
C THR A 180 2.56 -4.62 16.41
N ARG A 181 2.99 -3.81 17.41
CA ARG A 181 4.40 -3.57 17.72
C ARG A 181 5.19 -4.86 17.88
N ALA A 182 4.78 -5.72 18.80
CA ALA A 182 5.48 -6.96 19.09
C ALA A 182 5.55 -7.91 17.87
N PHE A 183 4.55 -7.88 17.00
CA PHE A 183 4.53 -8.65 15.76
C PHE A 183 5.60 -8.13 14.77
N PHE A 184 5.74 -6.81 14.61
CA PHE A 184 6.74 -6.24 13.69
C PHE A 184 8.15 -6.27 14.28
N GLU A 185 8.33 -6.08 15.60
CA GLU A 185 9.62 -6.26 16.28
C GLU A 185 10.16 -7.68 16.07
N ALA A 186 9.30 -8.70 16.25
CA ALA A 186 9.69 -10.10 16.04
C ALA A 186 10.11 -10.38 14.59
N GLN A 187 9.43 -9.80 13.61
CA GLN A 187 9.78 -9.98 12.21
C GLN A 187 11.10 -9.29 11.81
N ARG A 188 11.44 -8.18 12.45
CA ARG A 188 12.72 -7.50 12.22
C ARG A 188 13.89 -8.19 12.93
N SER A 189 13.63 -9.04 13.91
CA SER A 189 14.62 -9.86 14.59
C SER A 189 15.06 -11.07 13.73
N PRO A 190 16.06 -11.85 14.16
CA PRO A 190 16.42 -13.12 13.50
C PRO A 190 15.25 -14.10 13.37
N ALA A 191 14.23 -14.02 14.27
CA ALA A 191 13.03 -14.86 14.17
C ALA A 191 12.17 -14.55 12.92
N GLY A 192 12.34 -13.39 12.29
CA GLY A 192 11.59 -12.98 11.11
C GLY A 192 11.69 -13.97 9.95
N GLU A 193 12.82 -14.65 9.79
CA GLU A 193 12.97 -15.68 8.77
C GLU A 193 12.03 -16.87 8.98
N ASP A 194 11.88 -17.34 10.21
CA ASP A 194 10.91 -18.39 10.53
C ASP A 194 9.48 -17.90 10.38
N LEU A 195 9.18 -16.71 10.90
CA LEU A 195 7.84 -16.13 10.93
C LEU A 195 7.32 -15.82 9.52
N ILE A 196 8.15 -15.28 8.65
CA ILE A 196 7.75 -14.87 7.29
C ILE A 196 8.08 -15.94 6.27
N LEU A 197 9.36 -16.35 6.16
CA LEU A 197 9.77 -17.23 5.06
C LEU A 197 9.21 -18.65 5.22
N ARG A 198 9.06 -19.16 6.44
CA ARG A 198 8.52 -20.49 6.69
C ARG A 198 7.03 -20.50 7.01
N LYS A 199 6.57 -19.64 7.94
CA LYS A 199 5.19 -19.66 8.46
C LYS A 199 4.24 -18.74 7.71
N ASN A 200 4.74 -17.80 6.88
CA ASN A 200 3.93 -16.89 6.05
C ASN A 200 2.92 -16.04 6.88
N LEU A 201 3.36 -15.52 8.02
CA LEU A 201 2.44 -14.92 8.99
C LEU A 201 1.62 -13.72 8.46
N PHE A 202 2.11 -12.99 7.46
CA PHE A 202 1.29 -11.94 6.85
C PHE A 202 0.02 -12.52 6.23
N ILE A 203 0.17 -13.56 5.40
CA ILE A 203 -0.95 -14.14 4.66
C ILE A 203 -1.81 -15.03 5.55
N GLU A 204 -1.17 -15.91 6.34
CA GLU A 204 -1.89 -16.94 7.10
C GLU A 204 -2.47 -16.43 8.41
N TYR A 205 -2.00 -15.25 8.85
CA TYR A 205 -2.37 -14.77 10.17
C TYR A 205 -2.89 -13.32 10.16
N LEU A 206 -2.11 -12.35 9.60
CA LEU A 206 -2.50 -10.94 9.67
C LEU A 206 -3.73 -10.63 8.81
N LEU A 207 -3.78 -11.12 7.55
CA LEU A 207 -4.91 -10.85 6.67
C LEU A 207 -6.24 -11.42 7.19
N PRO A 208 -6.31 -12.66 7.72
CA PRO A 208 -7.54 -13.16 8.36
C PRO A 208 -7.99 -12.33 9.55
N LEU A 209 -7.05 -11.84 10.38
CA LEU A 209 -7.37 -10.97 11.53
C LEU A 209 -7.95 -9.62 11.12
N ARG A 210 -7.64 -9.16 9.93
CA ARG A 210 -8.18 -7.93 9.35
C ARG A 210 -9.53 -8.13 8.65
N GLY A 211 -10.12 -9.31 8.73
CA GLY A 211 -11.42 -9.60 8.14
C GLY A 211 -11.43 -9.73 6.62
N ILE A 212 -10.26 -9.86 6.00
CA ILE A 212 -10.16 -10.08 4.55
C ILE A 212 -10.79 -11.43 4.21
N SER A 213 -11.57 -11.49 3.12
CA SER A 213 -12.30 -12.67 2.74
C SER A 213 -11.38 -13.85 2.41
N ALA A 214 -11.86 -15.07 2.66
CA ALA A 214 -11.10 -16.29 2.38
C ALA A 214 -10.69 -16.40 0.89
N ASP A 215 -11.56 -15.96 -0.02
CA ASP A 215 -11.27 -15.96 -1.46
C ASP A 215 -10.13 -15.00 -1.81
N ALA A 216 -10.14 -13.79 -1.24
CA ALA A 216 -9.06 -12.82 -1.43
C ALA A 216 -7.75 -13.31 -0.82
N ILE A 217 -7.80 -13.91 0.38
CA ILE A 217 -6.62 -14.51 1.02
C ILE A 217 -6.02 -15.62 0.15
N GLU A 218 -6.84 -16.45 -0.49
CA GLU A 218 -6.34 -17.49 -1.39
C GLU A 218 -5.60 -16.88 -2.61
N VAL A 219 -6.09 -15.77 -3.17
CA VAL A 219 -5.36 -15.05 -4.23
C VAL A 219 -4.03 -14.52 -3.72
N TYR A 220 -4.00 -13.85 -2.57
CA TYR A 220 -2.76 -13.36 -1.96
C TYR A 220 -1.79 -14.50 -1.64
N ARG A 221 -2.29 -15.66 -1.18
CA ARG A 221 -1.48 -16.85 -0.86
C ARG A 221 -0.77 -17.43 -2.07
N ARG A 222 -1.38 -17.39 -3.25
CA ARG A 222 -0.81 -18.04 -4.47
C ARG A 222 0.61 -17.60 -4.76
N HIS A 223 0.89 -16.31 -4.62
CA HIS A 223 2.19 -15.72 -4.92
C HIS A 223 3.26 -16.09 -3.88
N PHE A 224 2.84 -16.36 -2.64
CA PHE A 224 3.71 -16.68 -1.51
C PHE A 224 3.52 -18.12 -1.01
N ARG A 225 3.00 -19.01 -1.87
CA ARG A 225 2.74 -20.41 -1.49
C ARG A 225 4.03 -21.15 -1.12
N ASN A 226 5.11 -20.92 -1.88
CA ASN A 226 6.39 -21.59 -1.66
C ASN A 226 7.17 -20.93 -0.53
N PRO A 227 7.57 -21.69 0.51
CA PRO A 227 8.42 -21.15 1.57
C PRO A 227 9.80 -20.71 1.06
N GLY A 228 10.47 -19.84 1.82
CA GLY A 228 11.81 -19.37 1.54
C GLY A 228 11.84 -18.17 0.61
N ARG A 229 12.68 -18.22 -0.42
CA ARG A 229 12.99 -17.05 -1.28
C ARG A 229 11.79 -16.36 -1.91
N ALA A 230 10.72 -17.10 -2.22
CA ALA A 230 9.49 -16.51 -2.76
C ALA A 230 8.82 -15.51 -1.80
N ARG A 231 9.08 -15.61 -0.50
CA ARG A 231 8.55 -14.73 0.55
C ARG A 231 9.54 -13.65 0.99
N GLN A 232 10.72 -13.60 0.37
CA GLN A 232 11.75 -12.62 0.73
C GLN A 232 11.28 -11.17 0.59
N PRO A 233 10.48 -10.78 -0.42
CA PRO A 233 9.98 -9.40 -0.52
C PRO A 233 9.26 -8.95 0.76
N MET A 234 8.38 -9.78 1.33
CA MET A 234 7.66 -9.45 2.56
C MET A 234 8.61 -9.21 3.75
N LEU A 235 9.65 -10.04 3.89
CA LEU A 235 10.62 -9.90 4.97
C LEU A 235 11.50 -8.67 4.78
N SER A 236 11.99 -8.44 3.55
CA SER A 236 12.84 -7.29 3.24
C SER A 236 12.11 -5.98 3.55
N TRP A 237 10.87 -5.85 3.13
CA TRP A 237 10.08 -4.66 3.40
C TRP A 237 9.78 -4.45 4.88
N THR A 238 9.55 -5.53 5.64
CA THR A 238 9.40 -5.39 7.09
C THR A 238 10.69 -4.89 7.75
N ARG A 239 11.84 -5.35 7.27
CA ARG A 239 13.16 -4.92 7.77
C ARG A 239 13.54 -3.50 7.33
N ASP A 240 12.99 -3.02 6.22
CA ASP A 240 13.21 -1.68 5.71
C ASP A 240 12.29 -0.60 6.33
N LEU A 241 11.30 -0.96 7.17
CA LEU A 241 10.47 0.02 7.86
C LEU A 241 11.34 1.04 8.62
N PRO A 242 11.19 2.36 8.37
CA PRO A 242 12.04 3.38 8.95
C PRO A 242 11.64 3.68 10.41
N ILE A 243 12.19 2.90 11.34
CA ILE A 243 11.85 2.98 12.77
C ILE A 243 13.12 3.16 13.60
N GLY A 244 13.14 4.17 14.48
CA GLY A 244 14.25 4.39 15.41
C GLY A 244 15.56 4.76 14.71
N GLY A 245 15.50 5.39 13.54
CA GLY A 245 16.68 5.76 12.75
C GLY A 245 17.21 4.67 11.82
N GLU A 246 16.58 3.48 11.79
CA GLU A 246 17.06 2.34 11.02
C GLU A 246 15.99 1.75 10.10
N PRO A 247 16.37 1.29 8.88
CA PRO A 247 17.70 1.44 8.27
C PRO A 247 17.94 2.88 7.81
N ALA A 248 19.15 3.40 8.06
CA ALA A 248 19.47 4.82 7.88
C ALA A 248 19.27 5.33 6.45
N ASP A 249 19.57 4.51 5.46
CA ASP A 249 19.38 4.84 4.04
C ASP A 249 17.89 5.03 3.67
N VAL A 250 17.00 4.19 4.18
CA VAL A 250 15.55 4.33 3.97
C VAL A 250 15.00 5.50 4.78
N VAL A 251 15.44 5.68 6.03
CA VAL A 251 15.08 6.85 6.86
C VAL A 251 15.37 8.14 6.12
N GLN A 252 16.56 8.27 5.52
CA GLN A 252 16.95 9.47 4.78
C GLN A 252 16.01 9.78 3.60
N VAL A 253 15.60 8.77 2.83
CA VAL A 253 14.66 8.96 1.72
C VAL A 253 13.29 9.36 2.24
N VAL A 254 12.83 8.71 3.32
CA VAL A 254 11.51 8.98 3.90
C VAL A 254 11.47 10.39 4.52
N ASP A 255 12.50 10.82 5.19
CA ASP A 255 12.61 12.20 5.70
C ASP A 255 12.61 13.23 4.56
N SER A 256 13.34 12.95 3.48
CA SER A 256 13.42 13.84 2.32
C SER A 256 12.06 14.08 1.68
N TYR A 257 11.30 13.02 1.35
CA TYR A 257 9.98 13.24 0.77
C TYR A 257 8.96 13.77 1.77
N ALA A 258 9.09 13.45 3.07
CA ALA A 258 8.23 14.01 4.10
C ALA A 258 8.37 15.53 4.20
N GLU A 259 9.59 16.05 4.15
CA GLU A 259 9.87 17.49 4.10
C GLU A 259 9.26 18.11 2.84
N TRP A 260 9.48 17.51 1.68
CA TRP A 260 8.91 17.97 0.41
C TRP A 260 7.38 17.99 0.43
N LEU A 261 6.72 16.93 0.94
CA LEU A 261 5.25 16.86 1.02
C LEU A 261 4.66 17.95 1.93
N SER A 262 5.39 18.36 2.95
CA SER A 262 4.98 19.43 3.88
C SER A 262 4.81 20.79 3.21
N SER A 263 5.39 20.98 2.03
CA SER A 263 5.33 22.23 1.26
C SER A 263 4.85 22.07 -0.19
N SER A 264 4.68 20.82 -0.66
CA SER A 264 4.29 20.53 -2.04
C SER A 264 2.91 21.05 -2.37
N PRO A 265 2.75 21.85 -3.46
CA PRO A 265 1.46 22.36 -3.90
C PRO A 265 0.62 21.32 -4.66
N ILE A 266 1.17 20.15 -4.99
CA ILE A 266 0.45 19.10 -5.70
C ILE A 266 -0.85 18.76 -4.94
N PRO A 267 -2.02 18.73 -5.63
CA PRO A 267 -3.30 18.37 -5.02
C PRO A 267 -3.25 16.97 -4.40
N LYS A 268 -3.73 16.85 -3.16
CA LYS A 268 -3.72 15.59 -2.41
C LYS A 268 -5.12 15.23 -1.91
N LEU A 269 -5.43 13.94 -1.94
CA LEU A 269 -6.52 13.34 -1.19
C LEU A 269 -5.95 12.42 -0.13
N PHE A 270 -6.17 12.76 1.12
CA PHE A 270 -5.92 11.87 2.26
C PHE A 270 -7.20 11.08 2.57
N ILE A 271 -7.19 9.77 2.34
CA ILE A 271 -8.23 8.87 2.83
C ILE A 271 -7.80 8.41 4.23
N ASP A 272 -8.37 9.06 5.24
CA ASP A 272 -8.05 8.87 6.64
C ASP A 272 -8.86 7.71 7.22
N ALA A 273 -8.21 6.60 7.50
CA ALA A 273 -8.84 5.43 8.08
C ALA A 273 -9.15 5.64 9.56
N GLU A 274 -10.37 5.35 10.01
CA GLU A 274 -10.74 5.42 11.43
C GLU A 274 -11.22 4.05 11.94
N PRO A 275 -10.54 3.42 12.92
CA PRO A 275 -9.45 3.93 13.75
C PRO A 275 -8.08 3.95 13.07
N GLY A 276 -7.90 3.32 11.90
CA GLY A 276 -6.64 3.26 11.18
C GLY A 276 -5.70 2.15 11.63
N GLY A 277 -4.58 2.01 10.94
CA GLY A 277 -3.55 1.03 11.19
C GLY A 277 -2.17 1.64 11.37
N PHE A 278 -1.66 2.32 10.34
CA PHE A 278 -0.38 3.03 10.36
C PHE A 278 -0.52 4.52 10.68
N LEU A 279 -1.48 5.17 10.02
CA LEU A 279 -1.68 6.61 10.14
C LEU A 279 -2.51 6.95 11.38
N ILE A 280 -1.92 6.74 12.54
CA ILE A 280 -2.49 7.07 13.85
C ILE A 280 -1.60 8.09 14.58
N GLY A 281 -2.14 8.77 15.58
CA GLY A 281 -1.39 9.71 16.41
C GLY A 281 -0.59 10.72 15.60
N ALA A 282 0.70 10.85 15.90
CA ALA A 282 1.59 11.82 15.26
C ALA A 282 1.79 11.62 13.75
N GLN A 283 1.64 10.40 13.23
CA GLN A 283 1.68 10.13 11.79
C GLN A 283 0.46 10.76 11.09
N ARG A 284 -0.74 10.56 11.66
CA ARG A 284 -2.01 11.14 11.16
C ARG A 284 -1.98 12.66 11.20
N GLU A 285 -1.55 13.26 12.32
CA GLU A 285 -1.45 14.72 12.45
C GLU A 285 -0.47 15.32 11.46
N PHE A 286 0.62 14.62 11.16
CA PHE A 286 1.56 15.04 10.14
C PHE A 286 0.89 15.07 8.75
N CYS A 287 0.12 14.05 8.36
CA CYS A 287 -0.64 14.06 7.12
C CYS A 287 -1.63 15.23 7.06
N ARG A 288 -2.36 15.48 8.15
CA ARG A 288 -3.37 16.55 8.22
C ARG A 288 -2.78 17.96 8.10
N SER A 289 -1.47 18.12 8.31
CA SER A 289 -0.77 19.40 8.18
C SER A 289 -0.36 19.75 6.74
N TRP A 290 -0.49 18.83 5.78
CA TRP A 290 -0.02 19.07 4.42
C TRP A 290 -0.90 20.07 3.66
N PRO A 291 -0.28 20.96 2.87
CA PRO A 291 -1.02 21.96 2.06
C PRO A 291 -1.72 21.28 0.88
N ASN A 292 -2.70 22.00 0.33
CA ASN A 292 -3.48 21.61 -0.85
C ASN A 292 -3.99 20.16 -0.78
N GLN A 293 -4.68 19.86 0.33
CA GLN A 293 -5.14 18.52 0.65
C GLN A 293 -6.61 18.51 1.05
N GLU A 294 -7.35 17.58 0.48
CA GLU A 294 -8.66 17.15 0.98
C GLU A 294 -8.49 15.95 1.89
N THR A 295 -9.33 15.85 2.91
CA THR A 295 -9.34 14.68 3.80
C THR A 295 -10.76 14.10 3.84
N VAL A 296 -10.85 12.79 3.64
CA VAL A 296 -12.10 12.02 3.79
C VAL A 296 -11.85 10.91 4.79
N THR A 297 -12.62 10.89 5.87
CA THR A 297 -12.54 9.84 6.89
C THR A 297 -13.42 8.66 6.49
N ILE A 298 -12.86 7.46 6.50
CA ILE A 298 -13.54 6.21 6.17
C ILE A 298 -13.33 5.22 7.33
N SER A 299 -14.40 4.56 7.74
CA SER A 299 -14.30 3.51 8.77
C SER A 299 -13.51 2.33 8.25
N GLY A 300 -12.46 1.97 8.96
CA GLY A 300 -11.59 0.86 8.58
C GLY A 300 -10.23 0.95 9.26
N SER A 301 -9.37 0.03 8.88
CA SER A 301 -8.04 -0.06 9.41
C SER A 301 -6.97 0.10 8.31
N HIS A 302 -6.07 -0.85 8.16
CA HIS A 302 -4.96 -0.72 7.23
C HIS A 302 -5.33 -1.06 5.77
N PHE A 303 -6.19 -2.06 5.55
CA PHE A 303 -6.50 -2.54 4.20
C PHE A 303 -7.81 -1.92 3.65
N LEU A 304 -7.93 -0.59 3.70
CA LEU A 304 -9.13 0.13 3.26
C LEU A 304 -9.69 -0.29 1.88
N PRO A 305 -8.87 -0.58 0.85
CA PRO A 305 -9.39 -1.05 -0.43
C PRO A 305 -10.12 -2.40 -0.36
N GLU A 306 -9.86 -3.21 0.67
CA GLU A 306 -10.58 -4.46 0.98
C GLU A 306 -11.74 -4.22 1.95
N GLU A 307 -11.54 -3.36 2.95
CA GLU A 307 -12.45 -3.15 4.08
C GLU A 307 -13.64 -2.26 3.70
N ALA A 308 -13.41 -1.20 2.90
CA ALA A 308 -14.39 -0.20 2.50
C ALA A 308 -14.26 0.18 1.01
N PRO A 309 -14.34 -0.79 0.09
CA PRO A 309 -14.00 -0.59 -1.32
C PRO A 309 -14.88 0.43 -2.04
N ALA A 310 -16.15 0.53 -1.69
CA ALA A 310 -17.08 1.46 -2.33
C ALA A 310 -16.82 2.89 -1.90
N GLU A 311 -16.66 3.12 -0.60
CA GLU A 311 -16.37 4.43 0.00
C GLU A 311 -15.03 4.97 -0.50
N VAL A 312 -14.00 4.12 -0.54
CA VAL A 312 -12.67 4.44 -1.10
C VAL A 312 -12.80 4.81 -2.58
N GLY A 313 -13.48 3.98 -3.36
CA GLY A 313 -13.67 4.20 -4.79
C GLY A 313 -14.40 5.51 -5.11
N GLU A 314 -15.48 5.81 -4.38
CA GLU A 314 -16.25 7.05 -4.55
C GLU A 314 -15.47 8.29 -4.11
N ALA A 315 -14.72 8.22 -3.01
CA ALA A 315 -13.88 9.33 -2.56
C ALA A 315 -12.83 9.69 -3.62
N MET A 316 -12.14 8.68 -4.15
CA MET A 316 -11.17 8.85 -5.22
C MET A 316 -11.82 9.43 -6.48
N ALA A 317 -12.96 8.91 -6.92
CA ALA A 317 -13.65 9.37 -8.12
C ALA A 317 -14.07 10.83 -8.02
N ARG A 318 -14.64 11.26 -6.87
CA ARG A 318 -14.99 12.66 -6.64
C ARG A 318 -13.79 13.59 -6.69
N PHE A 319 -12.70 13.22 -6.04
CA PHE A 319 -11.47 14.00 -6.02
C PHE A 319 -10.87 14.13 -7.42
N VAL A 320 -10.69 13.01 -8.12
CA VAL A 320 -10.11 12.98 -9.48
C VAL A 320 -10.96 13.79 -10.46
N ALA A 321 -12.29 13.69 -10.41
CA ALA A 321 -13.18 14.51 -11.24
C ALA A 321 -12.93 16.01 -11.03
N ARG A 322 -12.74 16.47 -9.81
CA ARG A 322 -12.48 17.88 -9.47
C ARG A 322 -11.11 18.34 -9.93
N VAL A 323 -10.08 17.49 -9.77
CA VAL A 323 -8.72 17.77 -10.30
C VAL A 323 -8.75 17.92 -11.83
N LEU A 324 -9.45 17.01 -12.52
CA LEU A 324 -9.55 17.05 -13.98
C LEU A 324 -10.36 18.24 -14.49
N ALA A 325 -11.37 18.70 -13.73
CA ALA A 325 -12.14 19.89 -14.03
C ALA A 325 -11.41 21.21 -13.68
N GLY A 326 -10.17 21.16 -13.18
CA GLY A 326 -9.41 22.34 -12.75
C GLY A 326 -9.99 23.07 -11.53
N GLN A 327 -10.82 22.39 -10.73
CA GLN A 327 -11.42 22.93 -9.49
C GLN A 327 -10.46 22.84 -8.29
N ILE A 328 -9.41 22.04 -8.42
CA ILE A 328 -8.32 21.87 -7.48
C ILE A 328 -7.03 21.90 -8.32
N ALA A 329 -6.15 22.83 -8.02
CA ALA A 329 -4.89 23.05 -8.75
C ALA A 329 -3.69 23.08 -7.80
#